data_c430daea8cce3d674262be132a2a47a4
#
_entry.id   c430daea8cce3d674262be132a2a47a4
#
_cell.length_a   1.000
_cell.length_b   1.000
_cell.length_c   1.000
_cell.angle_alpha   90.00
_cell.angle_beta   90.00
_cell.angle_gamma   90.00
#
_symmetry.space_group_name_H-M   'P 1'
#
loop_
_entity.id
_entity.type
_entity.pdbx_description
1 polymer ?
#
loop_
_entity_poly.entity_id
_entity_poly.type
_entity_poly.pdbx_seq_one_letter_code
_entity_poly.pdbx_strand_id
1 'polypeptide(L)'
;IFYNTFISTKIGLVNMIQDVAVKNGNIDVDVVTNALAGSTLRIVSSKYMKAGMGDAGPCHPRDNIALRWLAERLDLGYDIFDTVMHARERQAENIAVYLKELQDKNPMPILIMGKAYKPDVNILDGSYSLLIGYYLKEQGAEFSYVDPLTNDPAPQTTTPVIAFLAHNRQVTYGYTGTKKRQEFYCDIEPGSIIVDPWRTYP
;
A
#
# COMPACT_ATOMS: atom_id res chain seq x y z
N ILE A 1 -15.76 10.87 -11.65
CA ILE A 1 -15.86 9.43 -11.38
C ILE A 1 -14.88 8.66 -12.28
N PHE A 2 -15.02 8.64 -13.60
CA PHE A 2 -14.14 7.88 -14.53
C PHE A 2 -12.65 8.21 -14.43
N TYR A 3 -12.29 9.45 -14.05
CA TYR A 3 -10.91 9.82 -13.78
C TYR A 3 -10.29 8.95 -12.67
N ASN A 4 -10.99 8.82 -11.55
CA ASN A 4 -10.51 8.01 -10.43
C ASN A 4 -10.46 6.52 -10.80
N THR A 5 -11.44 6.01 -11.53
CA THR A 5 -11.40 4.62 -12.03
C THR A 5 -10.20 4.37 -12.93
N PHE A 6 -9.88 5.32 -13.81
CA PHE A 6 -8.70 5.22 -14.66
C PHE A 6 -7.40 5.19 -13.84
N ILE A 7 -7.31 6.03 -12.81
CA ILE A 7 -6.14 6.02 -11.90
C ILE A 7 -6.06 4.69 -11.15
N SER A 8 -7.17 4.20 -10.60
CA SER A 8 -7.21 2.90 -9.92
C SER A 8 -6.80 1.75 -10.84
N THR A 9 -7.23 1.79 -12.11
CA THR A 9 -6.84 0.79 -13.10
C THR A 9 -5.32 0.82 -13.37
N LYS A 10 -4.73 2.00 -13.49
CA LYS A 10 -3.27 2.14 -13.64
C LYS A 10 -2.51 1.56 -12.46
N ILE A 11 -2.95 1.90 -11.24
CA ILE A 11 -2.34 1.39 -10.01
C ILE A 11 -2.48 -0.14 -9.94
N GLY A 12 -3.67 -0.66 -10.20
CA GLY A 12 -3.93 -2.10 -10.20
C GLY A 12 -3.08 -2.86 -11.21
N LEU A 13 -2.91 -2.31 -12.41
CA LEU A 13 -2.04 -2.88 -13.44
C LEU A 13 -0.58 -2.96 -12.95
N VAL A 14 -0.05 -1.88 -12.38
CA VAL A 14 1.34 -1.84 -11.92
C VAL A 14 1.58 -2.81 -10.76
N ASN A 15 0.62 -2.91 -9.84
CA ASN A 15 0.71 -3.87 -8.74
C ASN A 15 0.56 -5.32 -9.20
N MET A 16 -0.26 -5.58 -10.23
CA MET A 16 -0.32 -6.91 -10.86
C MET A 16 1.03 -7.30 -11.48
N ILE A 17 1.73 -6.36 -12.11
CA ILE A 17 3.10 -6.60 -12.62
C ILE A 17 4.05 -6.96 -11.47
N GLN A 18 3.94 -6.29 -10.31
CA GLN A 18 4.72 -6.64 -9.13
C GLN A 18 4.42 -8.06 -8.63
N ASP A 19 3.15 -8.42 -8.52
CA ASP A 19 2.76 -9.77 -8.08
C ASP A 19 3.27 -10.85 -9.04
N VAL A 20 3.23 -10.60 -10.35
CA VAL A 20 3.83 -11.48 -11.37
C VAL A 20 5.34 -11.58 -11.14
N ALA A 21 6.02 -10.45 -10.95
CA ALA A 21 7.48 -10.43 -10.72
C ALA A 21 7.88 -11.25 -9.48
N VAL A 22 7.14 -11.09 -8.39
CA VAL A 22 7.39 -11.83 -7.13
C VAL A 22 7.17 -13.34 -7.33
N LYS A 23 6.08 -13.74 -7.99
CA LYS A 23 5.73 -15.16 -8.17
C LYS A 23 6.58 -15.87 -9.21
N ASN A 24 6.90 -15.21 -10.31
CA ASN A 24 7.71 -15.79 -11.39
C ASN A 24 9.21 -15.77 -11.08
N GLY A 25 9.67 -14.76 -10.32
CA GLY A 25 11.07 -14.49 -10.06
C GLY A 25 11.83 -13.95 -11.29
N ASN A 26 13.02 -13.43 -11.07
CA ASN A 26 13.92 -12.92 -12.11
C ASN A 26 13.29 -11.82 -13.01
N ILE A 27 12.36 -11.04 -12.46
CA ILE A 27 11.75 -9.87 -13.12
C ILE A 27 11.97 -8.66 -12.21
N ASP A 28 12.60 -7.62 -12.75
CA ASP A 28 12.70 -6.33 -12.11
C ASP A 28 11.45 -5.51 -12.44
N VAL A 29 10.58 -5.30 -11.46
CA VAL A 29 9.32 -4.59 -11.64
C VAL A 29 9.53 -3.13 -12.03
N ASP A 30 10.58 -2.49 -11.52
CA ASP A 30 10.85 -1.08 -11.81
C ASP A 30 11.35 -0.91 -13.25
N VAL A 31 12.11 -1.86 -13.80
CA VAL A 31 12.48 -1.86 -15.23
C VAL A 31 11.24 -1.93 -16.12
N VAL A 32 10.31 -2.83 -15.82
CA VAL A 32 9.07 -2.98 -16.60
C VAL A 32 8.20 -1.72 -16.51
N THR A 33 7.95 -1.22 -15.29
CA THR A 33 7.06 -0.06 -15.09
C THR A 33 7.66 1.24 -15.59
N ASN A 34 8.99 1.40 -15.53
CA ASN A 34 9.68 2.56 -16.13
C ASN A 34 9.59 2.55 -17.65
N ALA A 35 9.65 1.37 -18.29
CA ALA A 35 9.44 1.26 -19.73
C ALA A 35 8.01 1.69 -20.14
N LEU A 36 6.99 1.28 -19.35
CA LEU A 36 5.61 1.74 -19.55
C LEU A 36 5.49 3.26 -19.35
N ALA A 37 6.07 3.80 -18.27
CA ALA A 37 6.05 5.22 -17.96
C ALA A 37 6.74 6.08 -19.03
N GLY A 38 7.75 5.54 -19.70
CA GLY A 38 8.45 6.19 -20.82
C GLY A 38 7.66 6.23 -22.13
N SER A 39 6.52 5.53 -22.22
CA SER A 39 5.70 5.48 -23.42
C SER A 39 4.80 6.71 -23.55
N THR A 40 5.36 7.80 -24.05
CA THR A 40 4.69 9.11 -24.17
C THR A 40 3.52 9.14 -25.15
N LEU A 41 3.50 8.23 -26.14
CA LEU A 41 2.45 8.20 -27.18
C LEU A 41 1.13 7.56 -26.70
N ARG A 42 1.16 6.73 -25.64
CA ARG A 42 -0.02 5.98 -25.17
C ARG A 42 -0.33 6.21 -23.71
N ILE A 43 0.67 6.58 -22.91
CA ILE A 43 0.52 6.88 -21.48
C ILE A 43 0.81 8.36 -21.29
N VAL A 44 -0.24 9.15 -21.02
CA VAL A 44 -0.17 10.62 -20.97
C VAL A 44 0.64 11.13 -19.77
N SER A 45 0.85 10.31 -18.75
CA SER A 45 1.54 10.71 -17.51
C SER A 45 2.23 9.50 -16.87
N SER A 46 3.43 9.72 -16.33
CA SER A 46 4.15 8.73 -15.51
C SER A 46 3.65 8.64 -14.06
N LYS A 47 2.74 9.51 -13.64
CA LYS A 47 2.14 9.46 -12.29
C LYS A 47 1.39 8.13 -12.12
N TYR A 48 1.47 7.56 -10.92
CA TYR A 48 0.85 6.27 -10.56
C TYR A 48 1.43 5.04 -11.30
N MET A 49 2.60 5.18 -11.90
CA MET A 49 3.29 4.08 -12.61
C MET A 49 4.45 3.49 -11.79
N LYS A 50 4.44 3.68 -10.47
CA LYS A 50 5.37 3.04 -9.55
C LYS A 50 4.61 1.97 -8.75
N ALA A 51 5.10 0.74 -8.80
CA ALA A 51 4.56 -0.34 -7.99
C ALA A 51 4.80 -0.07 -6.50
N GLY A 52 3.97 -0.66 -5.66
CA GLY A 52 4.00 -0.47 -4.22
C GLY A 52 2.75 -1.05 -3.58
N MET A 53 2.04 -0.23 -2.86
CA MET A 53 0.72 -0.56 -2.33
C MET A 53 -0.38 -0.16 -3.31
N GLY A 54 -1.60 -0.66 -3.10
CA GLY A 54 -2.78 -0.31 -3.89
C GLY A 54 -3.21 1.15 -3.75
N ASP A 55 -4.29 1.50 -4.45
CA ASP A 55 -4.87 2.82 -4.35
C ASP A 55 -5.31 3.12 -2.90
N ALA A 56 -5.18 4.37 -2.51
CA ALA A 56 -5.52 4.81 -1.18
C ALA A 56 -6.40 6.06 -1.20
N GLY A 57 -7.18 6.21 -0.14
CA GLY A 57 -8.14 7.27 0.04
C GLY A 57 -9.56 6.88 -0.35
N PRO A 58 -10.57 7.65 0.10
CA PRO A 58 -11.98 7.27 0.00
C PRO A 58 -12.54 7.34 -1.43
N CYS A 59 -11.92 8.12 -2.32
CA CYS A 59 -12.49 8.38 -3.65
C CYS A 59 -12.44 7.14 -4.56
N HIS A 60 -11.32 6.39 -4.56
CA HIS A 60 -11.14 5.27 -5.48
C HIS A 60 -12.16 4.13 -5.25
N PRO A 61 -12.30 3.57 -4.05
CA PRO A 61 -13.32 2.55 -3.81
C PRO A 61 -14.74 3.09 -4.00
N ARG A 62 -15.03 4.30 -3.51
CA ARG A 62 -16.36 4.91 -3.67
C ARG A 62 -16.77 5.01 -5.14
N ASP A 63 -15.89 5.52 -5.99
CA ASP A 63 -16.22 5.75 -7.39
C ASP A 63 -16.34 4.43 -8.17
N ASN A 64 -15.50 3.44 -7.86
CA ASN A 64 -15.61 2.11 -8.47
C ASN A 64 -16.89 1.37 -8.02
N ILE A 65 -17.28 1.48 -6.75
CA ILE A 65 -18.54 0.92 -6.25
C ILE A 65 -19.75 1.58 -6.95
N ALA A 66 -19.74 2.91 -7.11
CA ALA A 66 -20.80 3.62 -7.81
C ALA A 66 -20.91 3.21 -9.29
N LEU A 67 -19.77 3.02 -9.97
CA LEU A 67 -19.73 2.60 -11.36
C LEU A 67 -20.12 1.13 -11.55
N ARG A 68 -19.79 0.24 -10.61
CA ARG A 68 -20.28 -1.13 -10.55
C ARG A 68 -21.81 -1.16 -10.51
N TRP A 69 -22.40 -0.42 -9.56
CA TRP A 69 -23.86 -0.30 -9.46
C TRP A 69 -24.48 0.24 -10.76
N LEU A 70 -23.83 1.23 -11.40
CA LEU A 70 -24.31 1.78 -12.67
C LEU A 70 -24.21 0.76 -13.82
N ALA A 71 -23.14 -0.02 -13.90
CA ALA A 71 -22.97 -1.07 -14.90
C ALA A 71 -24.07 -2.13 -14.80
N GLU A 72 -24.39 -2.55 -13.56
CA GLU A 72 -25.49 -3.46 -13.28
C GLU A 72 -26.83 -2.86 -13.71
N ARG A 73 -27.10 -1.62 -13.34
CA ARG A 73 -28.36 -0.90 -13.67
C ARG A 73 -28.59 -0.72 -15.18
N LEU A 74 -27.49 -0.59 -15.93
CA LEU A 74 -27.50 -0.41 -17.38
C LEU A 74 -27.40 -1.72 -18.16
N ASP A 75 -27.31 -2.85 -17.47
CA ASP A 75 -27.15 -4.18 -18.08
C ASP A 75 -26.01 -4.20 -19.13
N LEU A 76 -24.82 -3.73 -18.73
CA LEU A 76 -23.69 -3.64 -19.67
C LEU A 76 -23.15 -5.01 -20.08
N GLY A 77 -23.54 -6.08 -19.40
CA GLY A 77 -23.07 -7.44 -19.69
C GLY A 77 -21.62 -7.74 -19.25
N TYR A 78 -20.93 -6.77 -18.67
CA TYR A 78 -19.61 -6.93 -18.04
C TYR A 78 -19.39 -5.86 -16.96
N ASP A 79 -18.51 -6.16 -16.01
CA ASP A 79 -18.18 -5.26 -14.89
C ASP A 79 -16.68 -5.29 -14.59
N ILE A 80 -15.95 -4.31 -15.15
CA ILE A 80 -14.52 -4.11 -14.88
C ILE A 80 -14.28 -3.45 -13.52
N PHE A 81 -15.30 -2.78 -12.97
CA PHE A 81 -15.18 -2.02 -11.72
C PHE A 81 -15.12 -2.96 -10.53
N ASP A 82 -15.92 -4.04 -10.54
CA ASP A 82 -15.82 -5.12 -9.58
C ASP A 82 -14.46 -5.80 -9.64
N THR A 83 -13.96 -6.06 -10.85
CA THR A 83 -12.63 -6.65 -11.05
C THR A 83 -11.52 -5.78 -10.47
N VAL A 84 -11.59 -4.45 -10.65
CA VAL A 84 -10.63 -3.50 -10.06
C VAL A 84 -10.69 -3.56 -8.53
N MET A 85 -11.89 -3.58 -7.95
CA MET A 85 -12.06 -3.67 -6.49
C MET A 85 -11.57 -5.01 -5.94
N HIS A 86 -11.89 -6.11 -6.62
CA HIS A 86 -11.42 -7.44 -6.23
C HIS A 86 -9.89 -7.56 -6.30
N ALA A 87 -9.28 -7.02 -7.35
CA ALA A 87 -7.81 -6.98 -7.47
C ALA A 87 -7.16 -6.17 -6.35
N ARG A 88 -7.77 -5.04 -5.97
CA ARG A 88 -7.33 -4.20 -4.85
C ARG A 88 -7.29 -4.99 -3.53
N GLU A 89 -8.38 -5.69 -3.22
CA GLU A 89 -8.49 -6.46 -1.98
C GLU A 89 -7.55 -7.67 -1.98
N ARG A 90 -7.49 -8.40 -3.09
CA ARG A 90 -6.60 -9.56 -3.22
C ARG A 90 -5.13 -9.17 -3.09
N GLN A 91 -4.74 -8.04 -3.64
CA GLN A 91 -3.36 -7.55 -3.52
C GLN A 91 -3.02 -7.19 -2.06
N ALA A 92 -3.96 -6.62 -1.30
CA ALA A 92 -3.77 -6.36 0.14
C ALA A 92 -3.65 -7.67 0.94
N GLU A 93 -4.46 -8.66 0.61
CA GLU A 93 -4.37 -10.01 1.19
C GLU A 93 -3.01 -10.67 0.88
N ASN A 94 -2.52 -10.58 -0.36
CA ASN A 94 -1.21 -11.11 -0.76
C ASN A 94 -0.07 -10.48 0.06
N ILE A 95 -0.14 -9.18 0.34
CA ILE A 95 0.82 -8.50 1.21
C ILE A 95 0.73 -9.05 2.64
N ALA A 96 -0.48 -9.21 3.16
CA ALA A 96 -0.67 -9.75 4.52
C ALA A 96 -0.15 -11.20 4.63
N VAL A 97 -0.40 -12.04 3.62
CA VAL A 97 0.16 -13.41 3.55
C VAL A 97 1.69 -13.37 3.58
N TYR A 98 2.29 -12.55 2.74
CA TYR A 98 3.75 -12.41 2.73
C TYR A 98 4.33 -11.97 4.08
N LEU A 99 3.71 -10.97 4.72
CA LEU A 99 4.13 -10.49 6.04
C LEU A 99 3.95 -11.56 7.12
N LYS A 100 2.87 -12.34 7.06
CA LYS A 100 2.62 -13.45 8.00
C LYS A 100 3.64 -14.57 7.82
N GLU A 101 3.92 -14.98 6.58
CA GLU A 101 4.96 -15.97 6.29
C GLU A 101 6.35 -15.51 6.76
N LEU A 102 6.64 -14.22 6.65
CA LEU A 102 7.87 -13.65 7.15
C LEU A 102 7.93 -13.68 8.69
N GLN A 103 6.80 -13.38 9.36
CA GLN A 103 6.67 -13.49 10.81
C GLN A 103 6.82 -14.93 11.30
N ASP A 104 6.27 -15.91 10.61
CA ASP A 104 6.40 -17.32 10.98
C ASP A 104 7.83 -17.84 10.89
N LYS A 105 8.60 -17.32 9.94
CA LYS A 105 10.03 -17.63 9.80
C LYS A 105 10.91 -16.86 10.78
N ASN A 106 10.46 -15.70 11.21
CA ASN A 106 11.18 -14.80 12.10
C ASN A 106 10.20 -14.32 13.17
N PRO A 107 10.16 -14.93 14.35
CA PRO A 107 9.15 -14.66 15.36
C PRO A 107 9.33 -13.26 15.98
N MET A 108 8.99 -12.24 15.21
CA MET A 108 9.03 -10.83 15.56
C MET A 108 7.67 -10.20 15.26
N PRO A 109 7.19 -9.22 16.08
CA PRO A 109 5.95 -8.51 15.77
C PRO A 109 6.09 -7.67 14.49
N ILE A 110 4.99 -7.54 13.75
CA ILE A 110 4.92 -6.67 12.56
C ILE A 110 4.59 -5.25 13.02
N LEU A 111 5.39 -4.27 12.58
CA LEU A 111 5.14 -2.86 12.80
C LEU A 111 4.81 -2.17 11.49
N ILE A 112 3.54 -1.79 11.31
CA ILE A 112 3.07 -1.08 10.11
C ILE A 112 3.31 0.43 10.29
N MET A 113 4.23 0.98 9.51
CA MET A 113 4.60 2.39 9.55
C MET A 113 3.78 3.21 8.55
N GLY A 114 2.72 3.84 9.06
CA GLY A 114 1.72 4.58 8.32
C GLY A 114 0.35 3.90 8.38
N LYS A 115 -0.58 4.52 9.10
CA LYS A 115 -1.96 4.04 9.26
C LYS A 115 -2.94 4.82 8.39
N ALA A 116 -2.72 6.14 8.23
CA ALA A 116 -3.52 6.97 7.36
C ALA A 116 -3.39 6.52 5.89
N TYR A 117 -4.32 6.98 5.03
CA TYR A 117 -4.30 6.58 3.61
C TYR A 117 -3.09 7.12 2.82
N LYS A 118 -2.40 8.12 3.34
CA LYS A 118 -1.15 8.67 2.80
C LYS A 118 -0.38 9.44 3.89
N PRO A 119 0.91 9.76 3.67
CA PRO A 119 1.66 10.66 4.54
C PRO A 119 0.99 12.03 4.69
N ASP A 120 1.28 12.71 5.78
CA ASP A 120 0.88 14.10 6.07
C ASP A 120 -0.62 14.33 6.30
N VAL A 121 -1.40 13.29 6.54
CA VAL A 121 -2.84 13.39 6.88
C VAL A 121 -3.18 12.46 8.03
N ASN A 122 -4.34 12.71 8.67
CA ASN A 122 -4.90 11.88 9.73
C ASN A 122 -6.17 11.13 9.29
N ILE A 123 -6.43 11.05 7.98
CA ILE A 123 -7.63 10.44 7.43
C ILE A 123 -7.40 8.94 7.27
N LEU A 124 -8.27 8.15 7.88
CA LEU A 124 -8.22 6.67 7.85
C LEU A 124 -9.11 6.07 6.77
N ASP A 125 -10.11 6.80 6.30
CA ASP A 125 -11.04 6.34 5.28
C ASP A 125 -10.32 5.95 3.99
N GLY A 126 -10.57 4.73 3.54
CA GLY A 126 -9.92 4.16 2.36
C GLY A 126 -8.42 3.86 2.54
N SER A 127 -7.93 3.78 3.79
CA SER A 127 -6.54 3.40 4.04
C SER A 127 -6.26 1.97 3.61
N TYR A 128 -5.26 1.83 2.76
CA TYR A 128 -4.79 0.52 2.32
C TYR A 128 -4.03 -0.22 3.44
N SER A 129 -3.39 0.51 4.34
CA SER A 129 -2.74 -0.05 5.54
C SER A 129 -3.75 -0.74 6.46
N LEU A 130 -4.95 -0.15 6.62
CA LEU A 130 -6.02 -0.76 7.42
C LEU A 130 -6.57 -2.03 6.75
N LEU A 131 -6.65 -2.07 5.42
CA LEU A 131 -7.06 -3.25 4.69
C LEU A 131 -6.04 -4.40 4.86
N ILE A 132 -4.75 -4.10 4.78
CA ILE A 132 -3.69 -5.08 5.08
C ILE A 132 -3.79 -5.57 6.52
N GLY A 133 -4.00 -4.67 7.49
CA GLY A 133 -4.16 -5.03 8.90
C GLY A 133 -5.39 -5.90 9.16
N TYR A 134 -6.47 -5.69 8.43
CA TYR A 134 -7.63 -6.57 8.46
C TYR A 134 -7.24 -8.02 8.10
N TYR A 135 -6.54 -8.22 6.98
CA TYR A 135 -6.10 -9.55 6.55
C TYR A 135 -5.03 -10.16 7.46
N LEU A 136 -4.14 -9.35 8.03
CA LEU A 136 -3.19 -9.81 9.05
C LEU A 136 -3.91 -10.35 10.29
N LYS A 137 -4.95 -9.65 10.74
CA LYS A 137 -5.78 -10.10 11.88
C LYS A 137 -6.49 -11.42 11.57
N GLU A 138 -7.06 -11.57 10.38
CA GLU A 138 -7.70 -12.82 9.94
C GLU A 138 -6.72 -14.01 9.95
N GLN A 139 -5.43 -13.74 9.70
CA GLN A 139 -4.38 -14.76 9.73
C GLN A 139 -3.75 -14.96 11.12
N GLY A 140 -4.26 -14.29 12.15
CA GLY A 140 -3.72 -14.38 13.51
C GLY A 140 -2.32 -13.80 13.67
N ALA A 141 -1.92 -12.84 12.84
CA ALA A 141 -0.64 -12.18 12.94
C ALA A 141 -0.61 -11.20 14.13
N GLU A 142 0.54 -11.11 14.78
CA GLU A 142 0.81 -10.08 15.79
C GLU A 142 1.35 -8.83 15.11
N PHE A 143 0.59 -7.73 15.17
CA PHE A 143 0.99 -6.48 14.53
C PHE A 143 0.47 -5.26 15.28
N SER A 144 1.11 -4.12 15.01
CA SER A 144 0.69 -2.80 15.48
C SER A 144 0.95 -1.73 14.41
N TYR A 145 0.37 -0.54 14.63
CA TYR A 145 0.60 0.61 13.77
C TYR A 145 1.45 1.65 14.48
N VAL A 146 2.22 2.40 13.70
CA VAL A 146 2.79 3.68 14.10
C VAL A 146 2.50 4.73 13.03
N ASP A 147 1.84 5.81 13.44
CA ASP A 147 1.57 6.96 12.57
C ASP A 147 1.42 8.21 13.44
N PRO A 148 2.31 9.18 13.28
CA PRO A 148 2.34 10.38 14.14
C PRO A 148 1.07 11.24 14.11
N LEU A 149 0.25 11.11 13.06
CA LEU A 149 -0.94 11.94 12.87
C LEU A 149 -2.26 11.26 13.25
N THR A 150 -2.24 9.95 13.51
CA THR A 150 -3.46 9.19 13.84
C THR A 150 -3.53 8.78 15.30
N ASN A 151 -2.72 9.40 16.17
CA ASN A 151 -2.59 9.07 17.60
C ASN A 151 -2.15 7.63 17.87
N ASP A 152 -1.46 7.00 16.93
CA ASP A 152 -0.80 5.72 17.13
C ASP A 152 0.67 6.00 17.50
N PRO A 153 1.01 5.99 18.79
CA PRO A 153 2.35 6.35 19.25
C PRO A 153 3.37 5.32 18.78
N ALA A 154 4.60 5.77 18.62
CA ALA A 154 5.71 4.86 18.43
C ALA A 154 5.72 3.82 19.54
N PRO A 155 5.71 2.51 19.22
CA PRO A 155 5.86 1.49 20.23
C PRO A 155 7.25 1.66 20.89
N GLN A 156 7.30 1.54 22.19
CA GLN A 156 8.57 1.43 22.91
C GLN A 156 9.09 0.00 22.72
N THR A 157 9.53 -0.31 21.51
CA THR A 157 10.08 -1.63 21.22
C THR A 157 11.54 -1.67 21.63
N THR A 158 11.88 -2.60 22.49
CA THR A 158 13.27 -2.95 22.83
C THR A 158 13.71 -4.23 22.12
N THR A 159 12.92 -4.69 21.16
CA THR A 159 13.13 -5.93 20.42
C THR A 159 13.01 -5.68 18.92
N PRO A 160 13.73 -6.46 18.10
CA PRO A 160 13.59 -6.39 16.63
C PRO A 160 12.14 -6.62 16.18
N VAL A 161 11.77 -5.96 15.07
CA VAL A 161 10.44 -6.02 14.46
C VAL A 161 10.52 -6.28 12.96
N ILE A 162 9.42 -6.70 12.35
CA ILE A 162 9.22 -6.65 10.91
C ILE A 162 8.58 -5.30 10.59
N ALA A 163 9.40 -4.34 10.16
CA ALA A 163 8.96 -2.98 9.85
C ALA A 163 8.41 -2.91 8.42
N PHE A 164 7.11 -2.80 8.27
CA PHE A 164 6.45 -2.62 6.97
C PHE A 164 6.20 -1.14 6.68
N LEU A 165 6.83 -0.61 5.65
CA LEU A 165 6.73 0.80 5.26
C LEU A 165 5.48 1.04 4.42
N ALA A 166 4.34 1.27 5.08
CA ALA A 166 3.06 1.50 4.41
C ALA A 166 3.00 2.87 3.72
N HIS A 167 3.77 3.85 4.15
CA HIS A 167 3.92 5.13 3.47
C HIS A 167 5.24 5.20 2.67
N ASN A 168 5.18 5.75 1.46
CA ASN A 168 6.35 5.91 0.58
C ASN A 168 7.36 6.97 1.07
N ARG A 169 7.07 7.64 2.15
CA ARG A 169 7.96 8.53 2.90
C ARG A 169 7.48 8.63 4.33
N GLN A 170 8.41 8.76 5.24
CA GLN A 170 8.15 8.96 6.65
C GLN A 170 8.34 10.45 6.98
N VAL A 171 7.37 11.05 7.64
CA VAL A 171 7.42 12.45 8.07
C VAL A 171 6.93 12.55 9.49
N THR A 172 7.70 13.22 10.33
CA THR A 172 7.28 13.58 11.69
C THR A 172 7.17 15.08 11.84
N TYR A 173 6.42 15.53 12.83
CA TYR A 173 6.30 16.94 13.18
C TYR A 173 7.19 17.23 14.39
N GLY A 174 8.04 18.25 14.25
CA GLY A 174 8.84 18.74 15.38
C GLY A 174 8.00 19.54 16.37
N TYR A 175 8.61 19.87 17.53
CA TYR A 175 7.99 20.68 18.59
C TYR A 175 7.39 22.00 18.11
N THR A 176 7.89 22.58 17.03
CA THR A 176 7.44 23.85 16.42
C THR A 176 6.33 23.63 15.36
N GLY A 177 5.80 22.42 15.21
CA GLY A 177 4.83 22.09 14.16
C GLY A 177 5.43 22.05 12.75
N THR A 178 6.73 22.20 12.60
CA THR A 178 7.41 22.10 11.30
C THR A 178 7.62 20.65 10.91
N LYS A 179 7.38 20.34 9.63
CA LYS A 179 7.62 19.01 9.08
C LYS A 179 9.12 18.67 9.12
N LYS A 180 9.43 17.52 9.71
CA LYS A 180 10.78 16.94 9.65
C LYS A 180 10.69 15.62 8.90
N ARG A 181 11.51 15.47 7.86
CA ARG A 181 11.68 14.16 7.23
C ARG A 181 12.55 13.30 8.14
N GLN A 182 12.06 12.13 8.47
CA GLN A 182 12.82 11.09 9.14
C GLN A 182 12.93 9.88 8.20
N GLU A 183 13.85 9.00 8.50
CA GLU A 183 13.98 7.74 7.78
C GLU A 183 12.76 6.85 8.04
N PHE A 184 12.35 6.75 9.32
CA PHE A 184 11.15 6.02 9.76
C PHE A 184 10.32 6.86 10.73
N TYR A 185 9.06 6.48 10.94
CA TYR A 185 8.18 7.12 11.94
C TYR A 185 8.63 6.89 13.37
N CYS A 186 9.42 5.86 13.63
CA CYS A 186 10.07 5.61 14.92
C CYS A 186 11.41 4.90 14.69
N ASP A 187 12.24 4.90 15.72
CA ASP A 187 13.44 4.09 15.74
C ASP A 187 13.06 2.60 15.79
N ILE A 188 13.86 1.77 15.17
CA ILE A 188 13.74 0.32 15.16
C ILE A 188 15.05 -0.31 15.62
N GLU A 189 14.95 -1.41 16.34
CA GLU A 189 16.11 -2.10 16.91
C GLU A 189 16.96 -2.80 15.84
N PRO A 190 18.28 -2.86 16.03
CA PRO A 190 19.15 -3.68 15.19
C PRO A 190 18.67 -5.13 15.11
N GLY A 191 18.72 -5.70 13.91
CA GLY A 191 18.19 -7.04 13.63
C GLY A 191 16.74 -7.05 13.15
N SER A 192 16.07 -5.89 13.09
CA SER A 192 14.75 -5.76 12.47
C SER A 192 14.82 -6.01 10.95
N ILE A 193 13.71 -6.51 10.41
CA ILE A 193 13.53 -6.74 8.97
C ILE A 193 12.72 -5.59 8.41
N ILE A 194 13.23 -4.92 7.36
CA ILE A 194 12.53 -3.83 6.68
C ILE A 194 11.85 -4.40 5.43
N VAL A 195 10.56 -4.18 5.33
CA VAL A 195 9.76 -4.49 4.13
C VAL A 195 9.33 -3.17 3.50
N ASP A 196 9.97 -2.81 2.40
CA ASP A 196 9.72 -1.57 1.66
C ASP A 196 9.09 -1.86 0.29
N PRO A 197 7.75 -1.84 0.17
CA PRO A 197 7.07 -2.07 -1.11
C PRO A 197 7.33 -0.93 -2.12
N TRP A 198 7.84 0.20 -1.67
CA TRP A 198 8.11 1.39 -2.48
C TRP A 198 9.52 1.41 -3.08
N ARG A 199 10.40 0.55 -2.56
CA ARG A 199 11.83 0.52 -2.92
C ARG A 199 12.47 1.91 -2.78
N THR A 200 12.18 2.56 -1.66
CA THR A 200 12.68 3.88 -1.31
C THR A 200 14.09 3.80 -0.74
N TYR A 201 14.35 2.72 -0.04
CA TYR A 201 15.63 2.41 0.59
C TYR A 201 16.36 1.32 -0.20
N PRO A 202 17.68 1.42 -0.34
CA PRO A 202 18.48 0.42 -1.06
C PRO A 202 18.56 -0.93 -0.35
#